data_4de921a1f147e9a473fc56c1275406bc
#
_entry.id   4de921a1f147e9a473fc56c1275406bc
#
_cell.length_a   1.000
_cell.length_b   1.000
_cell.length_c   1.000
_cell.angle_alpha   90.00
_cell.angle_beta   90.00
_cell.angle_gamma   90.00
#
_symmetry.space_group_name_H-M   'P 1'
#
loop_
_entity.id
_entity.type
_entity.pdbx_description
1 polymer ?
#
loop_
_entity_poly.entity_id
_entity_poly.type
_entity_poly.pdbx_seq_one_letter_code
_entity_poly.pdbx_strand_id
1 'polypeptide(L)'
;MAMALMTPSALQAEDALPGDGTLRFYRLAIPVTVSAFENDLQGDYGLFDDDYQDKVIPFWQACEDFVNEVFVPLGMCFDVVMDKRLVMTEHINALDKSEELPEIGNCTNYINDAIGEGSYDVGMWVTHRETYAENSGLSVEGGAYINSAKGSGYAKTDKWVVAHELGHMFGAPHTTTGEGSLMDSGGDDFFAYPSIKTIRNKAKGTSSYKNVKVDNNAPKFNAEAMQKTYRIPQGACLSIDVQATDAEGHRLLYTAIGCSSANVDNIVEGGSMPHFASFVPQESNVITYQPTYIADIMYDDYFYLKDGTDVPNMEPGNYALSILVNDVPSTAWSYSELQATPFYSTYAIWESQVQIVGGTAFNAKLAPAKNQYTAGEQVTVSWGVNENYFTADSRLRISLSTDYGKTFSATNKIGIKN
;
A
#
# COMPACT_ATOMS: atom_id res chain seq x y z
N MET A 1 -8.06 2.68 -58.62
CA MET A 1 -8.83 2.58 -57.36
C MET A 1 -7.92 1.94 -56.33
N ALA A 2 -7.21 2.73 -55.53
CA ALA A 2 -6.26 2.28 -54.55
C ALA A 2 -7.03 1.95 -53.26
N MET A 3 -7.00 0.66 -52.89
CA MET A 3 -7.58 0.17 -51.65
C MET A 3 -6.59 0.50 -50.54
N ALA A 4 -6.92 1.50 -49.71
CA ALA A 4 -6.13 1.77 -48.51
C ALA A 4 -6.31 0.59 -47.55
N LEU A 5 -5.22 -0.16 -47.30
CA LEU A 5 -5.13 -1.09 -46.23
C LEU A 5 -5.20 -0.28 -44.91
N MET A 6 -6.35 -0.33 -44.25
CA MET A 6 -6.43 0.07 -42.86
C MET A 6 -5.57 -0.91 -42.06
N THR A 7 -4.46 -0.42 -41.52
CA THR A 7 -3.75 -1.13 -40.46
C THR A 7 -4.73 -1.31 -39.30
N PRO A 8 -4.87 -2.52 -38.74
CA PRO A 8 -5.67 -2.69 -37.53
C PRO A 8 -5.06 -1.76 -36.47
N SER A 9 -5.84 -0.83 -35.95
CA SER A 9 -5.49 -0.12 -34.74
C SER A 9 -5.20 -1.19 -33.69
N ALA A 10 -3.99 -1.20 -33.16
CA ALA A 10 -3.69 -2.04 -31.99
C ALA A 10 -4.75 -1.69 -30.94
N LEU A 11 -5.52 -2.69 -30.53
CA LEU A 11 -6.43 -2.51 -29.40
C LEU A 11 -5.60 -2.04 -28.23
N GLN A 12 -5.83 -0.82 -27.77
CA GLN A 12 -5.22 -0.29 -26.56
C GLN A 12 -5.58 -1.22 -25.39
N ALA A 13 -4.60 -1.53 -24.55
CA ALA A 13 -4.88 -2.25 -23.32
C ALA A 13 -5.66 -1.32 -22.38
N GLU A 14 -6.80 -1.78 -21.91
CA GLU A 14 -7.67 -1.01 -21.02
C GLU A 14 -7.19 -1.14 -19.57
N ASP A 15 -7.31 -0.05 -18.79
CA ASP A 15 -7.05 -0.03 -17.35
C ASP A 15 -8.04 -0.97 -16.63
N ALA A 16 -7.52 -1.96 -15.94
CA ALA A 16 -8.31 -2.97 -15.24
C ALA A 16 -9.00 -2.43 -13.98
N LEU A 17 -8.55 -1.27 -13.45
CA LEU A 17 -9.17 -0.60 -12.31
C LEU A 17 -10.03 0.58 -12.75
N PRO A 18 -11.07 0.95 -11.98
CA PRO A 18 -11.87 2.12 -12.27
C PRO A 18 -10.99 3.35 -12.43
N GLY A 19 -11.20 4.09 -13.51
CA GLY A 19 -10.43 5.28 -13.81
C GLY A 19 -11.01 6.00 -14.99
N ASP A 20 -10.46 7.18 -15.31
CA ASP A 20 -10.85 7.96 -16.47
C ASP A 20 -9.64 8.59 -17.18
N GLY A 21 -8.43 8.14 -16.86
CA GLY A 21 -7.19 8.66 -17.43
C GLY A 21 -6.94 10.13 -17.06
N THR A 22 -7.45 10.61 -15.93
CA THR A 22 -7.30 11.99 -15.51
C THR A 22 -6.46 12.08 -14.24
N LEU A 23 -5.26 12.65 -14.34
CA LEU A 23 -4.50 13.09 -13.18
C LEU A 23 -5.15 14.33 -12.59
N ARG A 24 -5.50 14.26 -11.31
CA ARG A 24 -6.16 15.33 -10.56
C ARG A 24 -5.21 15.96 -9.57
N PHE A 25 -5.12 17.27 -9.57
CA PHE A 25 -4.30 18.03 -8.63
C PHE A 25 -5.20 18.70 -7.60
N TYR A 26 -4.89 18.45 -6.31
CA TYR A 26 -5.60 18.97 -5.16
C TYR A 26 -4.70 19.87 -4.34
N ARG A 27 -5.23 20.98 -3.84
CA ARG A 27 -4.60 21.77 -2.79
C ARG A 27 -5.02 21.19 -1.45
N LEU A 28 -4.04 20.71 -0.67
CA LEU A 28 -4.24 20.11 0.63
C LEU A 28 -3.90 21.11 1.74
N ALA A 29 -4.90 21.52 2.51
CA ALA A 29 -4.68 22.31 3.71
C ALA A 29 -4.45 21.38 4.90
N ILE A 30 -3.34 21.57 5.64
CA ILE A 30 -3.02 20.81 6.85
C ILE A 30 -2.91 21.79 8.03
N PRO A 31 -4.06 22.20 8.64
CA PRO A 31 -4.00 23.08 9.80
C PRO A 31 -3.34 22.37 10.99
N VAL A 32 -2.52 23.14 11.71
CA VAL A 32 -1.79 22.68 12.88
C VAL A 32 -2.40 23.31 14.12
N THR A 33 -2.91 22.50 15.05
CA THR A 33 -3.44 23.00 16.33
C THR A 33 -2.32 23.50 17.23
N VAL A 34 -2.66 24.28 18.24
CA VAL A 34 -1.71 24.74 19.27
C VAL A 34 -1.00 23.56 19.92
N SER A 35 -1.80 22.52 20.30
CA SER A 35 -1.23 21.34 20.96
C SER A 35 -0.24 20.56 20.07
N ALA A 36 -0.53 20.43 18.77
CA ALA A 36 0.40 19.81 17.82
C ALA A 36 1.67 20.64 17.64
N PHE A 37 1.52 21.96 17.51
CA PHE A 37 2.67 22.86 17.37
C PHE A 37 3.63 22.80 18.55
N GLU A 38 3.09 22.91 19.78
CA GLU A 38 3.91 22.95 20.99
C GLU A 38 4.45 21.57 21.40
N ASN A 39 3.63 20.52 21.35
CA ASN A 39 4.04 19.22 21.89
C ASN A 39 4.74 18.33 20.87
N ASP A 40 4.27 18.29 19.63
CA ASP A 40 4.77 17.35 18.63
C ASP A 40 5.88 17.99 17.77
N LEU A 41 5.65 19.24 17.32
CA LEU A 41 6.62 19.97 16.51
C LEU A 41 7.64 20.74 17.36
N GLN A 42 7.42 20.82 18.69
CA GLN A 42 8.29 21.53 19.62
C GLN A 42 8.50 23.01 19.24
N GLY A 43 7.44 23.65 18.79
CA GLY A 43 7.42 25.05 18.43
C GLY A 43 7.31 25.97 19.65
N ASP A 44 7.85 27.17 19.56
CA ASP A 44 7.73 28.23 20.55
C ASP A 44 7.09 29.48 19.93
N TYR A 45 5.90 29.85 20.40
CA TYR A 45 5.21 31.04 19.88
C TYR A 45 5.99 32.34 20.09
N GLY A 46 6.94 32.38 21.03
CA GLY A 46 7.87 33.50 21.19
C GLY A 46 8.83 33.65 20.01
N LEU A 47 9.09 32.57 19.28
CA LEU A 47 9.95 32.47 18.08
C LEU A 47 9.15 32.00 16.85
N PHE A 48 7.85 32.28 16.81
CA PHE A 48 6.91 31.70 15.85
C PHE A 48 7.36 31.74 14.39
N ASP A 49 7.94 32.85 13.92
CA ASP A 49 8.36 32.97 12.52
C ASP A 49 9.52 32.03 12.20
N ASP A 50 10.47 31.85 13.12
CA ASP A 50 11.60 30.92 12.97
C ASP A 50 11.08 29.46 13.07
N ASP A 51 10.29 29.14 14.10
CA ASP A 51 9.72 27.80 14.29
C ASP A 51 8.75 27.40 13.18
N TYR A 52 8.02 28.37 12.62
CA TYR A 52 7.20 28.11 11.44
C TYR A 52 8.06 27.62 10.26
N GLN A 53 9.22 28.29 10.00
CA GLN A 53 10.13 27.89 8.93
C GLN A 53 10.86 26.57 9.24
N ASP A 54 11.29 26.38 10.47
CA ASP A 54 12.18 25.28 10.86
C ASP A 54 11.42 24.00 11.28
N LYS A 55 10.15 24.12 11.68
CA LYS A 55 9.35 23.00 12.21
C LYS A 55 8.15 22.67 11.34
N VAL A 56 7.31 23.64 11.02
CA VAL A 56 6.04 23.40 10.33
C VAL A 56 6.24 23.15 8.85
N ILE A 57 7.05 23.97 8.17
CA ILE A 57 7.32 23.78 6.73
C ILE A 57 7.93 22.41 6.44
N PRO A 58 8.96 21.91 7.16
CA PRO A 58 9.49 20.56 6.94
C PRO A 58 8.45 19.47 7.21
N PHE A 59 7.57 19.62 8.20
CA PHE A 59 6.50 18.69 8.45
C PHE A 59 5.50 18.64 7.29
N TRP A 60 5.05 19.79 6.80
CA TRP A 60 4.15 19.86 5.65
C TRP A 60 4.78 19.27 4.39
N GLN A 61 6.08 19.52 4.17
CA GLN A 61 6.83 18.94 3.07
C GLN A 61 6.88 17.41 3.16
N ALA A 62 7.13 16.87 4.36
CA ALA A 62 7.11 15.43 4.60
C ALA A 62 5.73 14.81 4.38
N CYS A 63 4.66 15.56 4.71
CA CYS A 63 3.29 15.13 4.40
C CYS A 63 3.02 15.17 2.89
N GLU A 64 3.44 16.22 2.18
CA GLU A 64 3.29 16.33 0.73
C GLU A 64 3.96 15.17 0.00
N ASP A 65 5.23 14.92 0.34
CA ASP A 65 6.03 13.85 -0.27
C ASP A 65 5.37 12.49 -0.05
N PHE A 66 4.97 12.18 1.18
CA PHE A 66 4.38 10.89 1.53
C PHE A 66 2.98 10.70 0.95
N VAL A 67 2.12 11.72 1.03
CA VAL A 67 0.78 11.67 0.43
C VAL A 67 0.88 11.46 -1.08
N ASN A 68 1.81 12.15 -1.76
CA ASN A 68 2.03 11.95 -3.19
C ASN A 68 2.57 10.56 -3.50
N GLU A 69 3.46 10.00 -2.68
CA GLU A 69 3.97 8.64 -2.85
C GLU A 69 2.83 7.61 -2.93
N VAL A 70 1.83 7.72 -2.05
CA VAL A 70 0.75 6.73 -1.98
C VAL A 70 -0.46 7.05 -2.87
N PHE A 71 -0.75 8.32 -3.18
CA PHE A 71 -1.92 8.72 -3.96
C PHE A 71 -1.67 8.91 -5.47
N VAL A 72 -0.44 9.19 -5.90
CA VAL A 72 -0.14 9.34 -7.33
C VAL A 72 -0.44 8.07 -8.13
N PRO A 73 -0.18 6.86 -7.62
CA PRO A 73 -0.64 5.63 -8.27
C PRO A 73 -2.15 5.58 -8.52
N LEU A 74 -2.92 6.35 -7.75
CA LEU A 74 -4.37 6.43 -7.87
C LEU A 74 -4.84 7.54 -8.84
N GLY A 75 -3.91 8.28 -9.43
CA GLY A 75 -4.20 9.40 -10.34
C GLY A 75 -4.53 10.71 -9.61
N MET A 76 -3.99 10.88 -8.40
CA MET A 76 -4.19 12.05 -7.55
C MET A 76 -2.85 12.61 -7.11
N CYS A 77 -2.69 13.93 -7.17
CA CYS A 77 -1.48 14.64 -6.78
C CYS A 77 -1.85 15.82 -5.87
N PHE A 78 -1.11 16.02 -4.81
CA PHE A 78 -1.39 17.01 -3.79
C PHE A 78 -0.31 18.08 -3.72
N ASP A 79 -0.74 19.33 -3.56
CA ASP A 79 0.05 20.53 -3.31
C ASP A 79 -0.33 21.02 -1.91
N VAL A 80 0.56 20.90 -0.95
CA VAL A 80 0.25 21.33 0.43
C VAL A 80 0.27 22.86 0.51
N VAL A 81 -0.82 23.42 1.01
CA VAL A 81 -0.97 24.88 1.20
C VAL A 81 -0.08 25.33 2.37
N MET A 82 1.09 25.84 2.06
CA MET A 82 2.07 26.30 3.04
C MET A 82 1.76 27.75 3.48
N ASP A 83 0.64 27.95 4.16
CA ASP A 83 0.20 29.25 4.65
C ASP A 83 0.23 29.29 6.18
N LYS A 84 1.02 30.21 6.77
CA LYS A 84 1.16 30.32 8.23
C LYS A 84 -0.12 30.56 8.98
N ARG A 85 -1.20 31.04 8.32
CA ARG A 85 -2.53 31.19 8.91
C ARG A 85 -3.19 29.85 9.25
N LEU A 86 -2.65 28.75 8.72
CA LEU A 86 -3.06 27.39 9.09
C LEU A 86 -2.39 26.89 10.38
N VAL A 87 -1.47 27.63 10.98
CA VAL A 87 -0.95 27.32 12.31
C VAL A 87 -1.76 28.14 13.31
N MET A 88 -2.55 27.43 14.12
CA MET A 88 -3.45 28.06 15.09
C MET A 88 -2.65 28.73 16.23
N THR A 89 -3.02 29.95 16.57
CA THR A 89 -2.43 30.71 17.67
C THR A 89 -3.31 30.73 18.92
N GLU A 90 -4.51 30.18 18.83
CA GLU A 90 -5.44 30.03 19.92
C GLU A 90 -5.97 28.61 19.98
N HIS A 91 -6.15 28.07 21.18
CA HIS A 91 -6.72 26.73 21.36
C HIS A 91 -8.15 26.66 20.82
N ILE A 92 -8.38 25.70 19.95
CA ILE A 92 -9.70 25.33 19.49
C ILE A 92 -10.17 24.16 20.36
N ASN A 93 -10.95 24.42 21.42
CA ASN A 93 -11.38 23.43 22.41
C ASN A 93 -12.02 22.16 21.79
N ALA A 94 -12.59 22.28 20.60
CA ALA A 94 -13.14 21.14 19.86
C ALA A 94 -12.08 20.22 19.28
N LEU A 95 -10.86 20.72 19.00
CA LEU A 95 -9.79 20.02 18.29
C LEU A 95 -8.55 19.74 19.16
N ASP A 96 -8.22 20.66 20.09
CA ASP A 96 -7.09 20.52 21.00
C ASP A 96 -7.40 19.54 22.16
N LYS A 97 -7.69 18.28 21.78
CA LYS A 97 -8.01 17.19 22.71
C LYS A 97 -6.97 16.08 22.57
N SER A 98 -6.14 15.90 23.59
CA SER A 98 -5.08 14.89 23.56
C SER A 98 -5.58 13.47 23.84
N GLU A 99 -6.58 13.33 24.71
CA GLU A 99 -7.13 12.04 25.17
C GLU A 99 -8.53 11.77 24.60
N GLU A 100 -9.40 12.79 24.59
CA GLU A 100 -10.77 12.69 24.07
C GLU A 100 -10.81 12.80 22.55
N LEU A 101 -11.92 12.36 21.93
CA LEU A 101 -12.11 12.49 20.48
C LEU A 101 -12.33 13.97 20.11
N PRO A 102 -11.54 14.51 19.17
CA PRO A 102 -11.78 15.82 18.56
C PRO A 102 -13.12 15.89 17.82
N GLU A 103 -13.75 17.07 17.86
CA GLU A 103 -15.04 17.31 17.21
C GLU A 103 -14.84 17.88 15.82
N ILE A 104 -14.99 17.06 14.80
CA ILE A 104 -14.66 17.42 13.40
C ILE A 104 -15.78 18.19 12.65
N GLY A 105 -16.95 18.37 13.27
CA GLY A 105 -18.12 18.93 12.58
C GLY A 105 -17.95 20.36 12.03
N ASN A 106 -17.08 21.18 12.64
CA ASN A 106 -16.80 22.55 12.21
C ASN A 106 -15.43 22.76 11.57
N CYS A 107 -14.65 21.70 11.39
CA CYS A 107 -13.28 21.78 10.87
C CYS A 107 -13.16 22.54 9.54
N THR A 108 -14.08 22.29 8.61
CA THR A 108 -14.13 23.00 7.32
C THR A 108 -14.31 24.50 7.50
N ASN A 109 -15.17 24.94 8.44
CA ASN A 109 -15.41 26.36 8.68
C ASN A 109 -14.16 27.05 9.23
N TYR A 110 -13.43 26.42 10.15
CA TYR A 110 -12.20 26.99 10.69
C TYR A 110 -11.12 27.18 9.59
N ILE A 111 -11.01 26.24 8.64
CA ILE A 111 -10.09 26.40 7.51
C ILE A 111 -10.55 27.55 6.60
N ASN A 112 -11.87 27.61 6.32
CA ASN A 112 -12.45 28.67 5.49
C ASN A 112 -12.24 30.08 6.10
N ASP A 113 -12.35 30.19 7.43
CA ASP A 113 -12.12 31.44 8.16
C ASP A 113 -10.63 31.84 8.10
N ALA A 114 -9.72 30.87 8.16
CA ALA A 114 -8.29 31.12 8.15
C ALA A 114 -7.76 31.55 6.76
N ILE A 115 -8.09 30.83 5.69
CA ILE A 115 -7.49 31.02 4.37
C ILE A 115 -8.49 31.25 3.24
N GLY A 116 -9.79 31.08 3.49
CA GLY A 116 -10.86 31.20 2.50
C GLY A 116 -11.22 29.88 1.82
N GLU A 117 -12.51 29.67 1.56
CA GLU A 117 -13.08 28.44 0.99
C GLU A 117 -12.45 28.03 -0.34
N GLY A 118 -12.09 29.00 -1.20
CA GLY A 118 -11.52 28.78 -2.53
C GLY A 118 -10.01 28.51 -2.54
N SER A 119 -9.35 28.52 -1.38
CA SER A 119 -7.88 28.39 -1.28
C SER A 119 -7.40 26.96 -1.15
N TYR A 120 -8.29 25.99 -0.94
CA TYR A 120 -7.97 24.57 -0.79
C TYR A 120 -9.09 23.69 -1.35
N ASP A 121 -8.77 22.45 -1.65
CA ASP A 121 -9.72 21.47 -2.20
C ASP A 121 -10.07 20.39 -1.17
N VAL A 122 -9.12 20.04 -0.31
CA VAL A 122 -9.30 19.10 0.81
C VAL A 122 -8.45 19.54 2.00
N GLY A 123 -8.89 19.27 3.23
CA GLY A 123 -8.18 19.64 4.44
C GLY A 123 -8.12 18.49 5.44
N MET A 124 -6.99 18.39 6.15
CA MET A 124 -6.77 17.42 7.21
C MET A 124 -6.05 18.09 8.38
N TRP A 125 -6.70 18.17 9.51
CA TRP A 125 -6.14 18.78 10.72
C TRP A 125 -5.09 17.89 11.36
N VAL A 126 -4.06 18.47 11.94
CA VAL A 126 -3.16 17.75 12.85
C VAL A 126 -3.28 18.30 14.26
N THR A 127 -3.37 17.38 15.21
CA THR A 127 -3.49 17.68 16.65
C THR A 127 -2.65 16.70 17.45
N HIS A 128 -2.19 17.15 18.63
CA HIS A 128 -1.48 16.27 19.56
C HIS A 128 -2.40 15.17 20.08
N ARG A 129 -1.94 13.91 20.01
CA ARG A 129 -2.64 12.74 20.54
C ARG A 129 -1.72 11.95 21.45
N GLU A 130 -2.16 11.70 22.67
CA GLU A 130 -1.44 10.82 23.59
C GLU A 130 -1.34 9.40 23.06
N THR A 131 -0.29 8.67 23.41
CA THR A 131 -0.04 7.31 22.94
C THR A 131 -1.16 6.32 23.23
N TYR A 132 -1.89 6.56 24.32
CA TYR A 132 -3.05 5.77 24.77
C TYR A 132 -4.39 6.33 24.33
N ALA A 133 -4.39 7.38 23.51
CA ALA A 133 -5.63 7.97 22.99
C ALA A 133 -6.40 6.94 22.16
N GLU A 134 -7.72 6.98 22.26
CA GLU A 134 -8.63 6.00 21.65
C GLU A 134 -8.44 5.86 20.14
N ASN A 135 -8.15 7.00 19.45
CA ASN A 135 -7.91 7.01 18.00
C ASN A 135 -6.75 7.94 17.62
N SER A 136 -5.93 7.52 16.69
CA SER A 136 -4.86 8.33 16.11
C SER A 136 -5.37 9.37 15.10
N GLY A 137 -6.52 9.12 14.49
CA GLY A 137 -7.18 10.00 13.53
C GLY A 137 -8.66 9.68 13.39
N LEU A 138 -9.38 10.57 12.74
CA LEU A 138 -10.79 10.40 12.36
C LEU A 138 -11.13 11.36 11.23
N SER A 139 -11.87 10.91 10.24
CA SER A 139 -12.34 11.74 9.15
C SER A 139 -13.75 11.40 8.69
N VAL A 140 -14.41 12.35 8.02
CA VAL A 140 -15.70 12.09 7.39
C VAL A 140 -15.47 11.26 6.13
N GLU A 141 -15.93 10.02 6.12
CA GLU A 141 -15.85 9.17 4.92
C GLU A 141 -16.54 9.85 3.74
N GLY A 142 -15.76 10.02 2.65
CA GLY A 142 -16.24 10.72 1.47
C GLY A 142 -16.34 12.25 1.66
N GLY A 143 -15.75 12.82 2.71
CA GLY A 143 -15.78 14.25 3.01
C GLY A 143 -15.23 15.13 1.89
N ALA A 144 -14.24 14.65 1.13
CA ALA A 144 -13.66 15.35 -0.01
C ALA A 144 -14.66 15.66 -1.16
N TYR A 145 -15.83 14.99 -1.16
CA TYR A 145 -16.90 15.24 -2.16
C TYR A 145 -17.94 16.26 -1.70
N ILE A 146 -17.84 16.72 -0.46
CA ILE A 146 -18.85 17.55 0.20
C ILE A 146 -18.20 18.87 0.60
N ASN A 147 -18.55 19.98 -0.04
CA ASN A 147 -17.96 21.29 0.26
C ASN A 147 -17.97 21.67 1.74
N SER A 148 -19.03 21.33 2.47
CA SER A 148 -19.14 21.60 3.91
C SER A 148 -18.35 20.63 4.79
N ALA A 149 -17.78 19.57 4.22
CA ALA A 149 -17.03 18.54 4.96
C ALA A 149 -15.61 18.31 4.40
N LYS A 150 -15.19 19.06 3.37
CA LYS A 150 -13.89 18.88 2.70
C LYS A 150 -12.65 19.09 3.59
N GLY A 151 -12.82 19.65 4.77
CA GLY A 151 -11.79 19.84 5.80
C GLY A 151 -12.12 19.13 7.13
N SER A 152 -13.11 18.21 7.11
CA SER A 152 -13.62 17.55 8.33
C SER A 152 -12.90 16.23 8.59
N GLY A 153 -11.67 16.34 9.09
CA GLY A 153 -10.85 15.21 9.54
C GLY A 153 -9.69 15.71 10.39
N TYR A 154 -9.18 14.85 11.27
CA TYR A 154 -7.95 15.09 12.01
C TYR A 154 -7.06 13.83 12.01
N ALA A 155 -5.77 14.05 12.14
CA ALA A 155 -4.75 13.04 12.38
C ALA A 155 -3.87 13.47 13.55
N LYS A 156 -3.24 12.53 14.26
CA LYS A 156 -2.08 12.88 15.07
C LYS A 156 -1.01 13.47 14.14
N THR A 157 -0.01 14.15 14.71
CA THR A 157 1.08 14.80 13.94
C THR A 157 2.02 13.75 13.32
N ASP A 158 1.50 13.04 12.34
CA ASP A 158 2.15 11.91 11.67
C ASP A 158 1.67 11.83 10.22
N LYS A 159 2.60 11.88 9.26
CA LYS A 159 2.31 11.85 7.82
C LYS A 159 1.55 10.59 7.37
N TRP A 160 1.82 9.44 8.01
CA TRP A 160 1.15 8.18 7.71
C TRP A 160 -0.34 8.26 8.06
N VAL A 161 -0.64 8.78 9.27
CA VAL A 161 -2.03 8.95 9.71
C VAL A 161 -2.76 10.00 8.87
N VAL A 162 -2.07 11.08 8.47
CA VAL A 162 -2.63 12.07 7.51
C VAL A 162 -3.04 11.39 6.21
N ALA A 163 -2.20 10.54 5.63
CA ALA A 163 -2.51 9.83 4.40
C ALA A 163 -3.63 8.80 4.58
N HIS A 164 -3.66 8.08 5.70
CA HIS A 164 -4.73 7.13 6.07
C HIS A 164 -6.09 7.84 6.13
N GLU A 165 -6.18 8.92 6.88
CA GLU A 165 -7.42 9.69 7.04
C GLU A 165 -7.87 10.36 5.72
N LEU A 166 -6.92 10.80 4.88
CA LEU A 166 -7.24 11.21 3.52
C LEU A 166 -7.84 10.07 2.70
N GLY A 167 -7.38 8.84 2.88
CA GLY A 167 -7.98 7.65 2.27
C GLY A 167 -9.46 7.55 2.58
N HIS A 168 -9.86 7.74 3.85
CA HIS A 168 -11.27 7.82 4.26
C HIS A 168 -12.00 9.00 3.64
N MET A 169 -11.39 10.18 3.60
CA MET A 169 -12.00 11.35 2.96
C MET A 169 -12.27 11.13 1.46
N PHE A 170 -11.45 10.31 0.81
CA PHE A 170 -11.70 9.85 -0.57
C PHE A 170 -12.52 8.55 -0.62
N GLY A 171 -13.11 8.12 0.50
CA GLY A 171 -14.13 7.10 0.62
C GLY A 171 -13.62 5.67 0.72
N ALA A 172 -12.35 5.44 1.02
CA ALA A 172 -11.86 4.11 1.33
C ALA A 172 -12.27 3.72 2.75
N PRO A 173 -12.94 2.59 2.96
CA PRO A 173 -13.12 2.01 4.29
C PRO A 173 -11.81 1.40 4.79
N HIS A 174 -11.73 1.07 6.07
CA HIS A 174 -10.68 0.19 6.56
C HIS A 174 -10.67 -1.13 5.80
N THR A 175 -9.49 -1.69 5.59
CA THR A 175 -9.34 -3.07 5.14
C THR A 175 -9.36 -4.03 6.32
N THR A 176 -9.57 -5.33 6.04
CA THR A 176 -9.52 -6.36 7.06
C THR A 176 -8.13 -6.43 7.68
N THR A 177 -8.04 -6.50 9.02
CA THR A 177 -6.77 -6.62 9.76
C THR A 177 -5.90 -7.74 9.19
N GLY A 178 -4.62 -7.43 8.95
CA GLY A 178 -3.65 -8.35 8.34
C GLY A 178 -3.65 -8.33 6.81
N GLU A 179 -4.42 -7.45 6.18
CA GLU A 179 -4.33 -7.20 4.74
C GLU A 179 -3.01 -6.48 4.38
N GLY A 180 -2.50 -5.66 5.30
CA GLY A 180 -1.15 -5.10 5.27
C GLY A 180 -1.01 -3.75 4.57
N SER A 181 -2.11 -3.11 4.13
CA SER A 181 -2.07 -1.82 3.43
C SER A 181 -2.25 -0.61 4.34
N LEU A 182 -2.15 0.59 3.76
CA LEU A 182 -2.34 1.87 4.45
C LEU A 182 -3.70 1.97 5.18
N MET A 183 -4.75 1.30 4.67
CA MET A 183 -6.08 1.29 5.30
C MET A 183 -6.26 0.19 6.34
N ASP A 184 -5.23 -0.60 6.64
CA ASP A 184 -5.17 -1.50 7.79
C ASP A 184 -4.50 -0.80 8.98
N SER A 185 -4.89 -1.12 10.19
CA SER A 185 -4.26 -0.58 11.41
C SER A 185 -2.80 -1.03 11.53
N GLY A 186 -1.87 -0.14 11.21
CA GLY A 186 -0.43 -0.42 11.25
C GLY A 186 0.10 -1.16 10.03
N GLY A 187 -0.56 -1.04 8.89
CA GLY A 187 -0.12 -1.57 7.61
C GLY A 187 1.01 -0.78 6.95
N ASP A 188 1.41 -1.20 5.76
CA ASP A 188 2.50 -0.63 4.98
C ASP A 188 2.10 0.60 4.14
N ASP A 189 3.08 1.26 3.54
CA ASP A 189 2.97 2.54 2.84
C ASP A 189 2.40 2.39 1.41
N PHE A 190 1.24 1.76 1.25
CA PHE A 190 0.56 1.64 -0.04
C PHE A 190 -0.96 1.42 0.14
N PHE A 191 -1.73 1.72 -0.88
CA PHE A 191 -3.14 1.34 -0.93
C PHE A 191 -3.31 -0.02 -1.61
N ALA A 192 -4.04 -0.93 -0.95
CA ALA A 192 -4.41 -2.20 -1.55
C ALA A 192 -5.55 -2.06 -2.57
N TYR A 193 -5.77 -3.12 -3.32
CA TYR A 193 -6.73 -3.19 -4.40
C TYR A 193 -8.14 -2.65 -4.05
N PRO A 194 -8.80 -3.02 -2.92
CA PRO A 194 -10.12 -2.48 -2.60
C PRO A 194 -10.11 -0.97 -2.43
N SER A 195 -9.10 -0.42 -1.78
CA SER A 195 -8.93 1.01 -1.56
C SER A 195 -8.68 1.76 -2.86
N ILE A 196 -7.76 1.26 -3.72
CA ILE A 196 -7.48 1.84 -5.04
C ILE A 196 -8.77 1.89 -5.88
N LYS A 197 -9.50 0.77 -5.94
CA LYS A 197 -10.77 0.66 -6.67
C LYS A 197 -11.78 1.71 -6.20
N THR A 198 -11.95 1.82 -4.89
CA THR A 198 -12.93 2.75 -4.30
C THR A 198 -12.54 4.20 -4.53
N ILE A 199 -11.30 4.59 -4.18
CA ILE A 199 -10.80 5.96 -4.30
C ILE A 199 -10.86 6.41 -5.77
N ARG A 200 -10.33 5.62 -6.71
CA ARG A 200 -10.33 5.96 -8.14
C ARG A 200 -11.74 6.11 -8.72
N ASN A 201 -12.69 5.27 -8.29
CA ASN A 201 -14.06 5.39 -8.72
C ASN A 201 -14.71 6.68 -8.21
N LYS A 202 -14.49 7.00 -6.94
CA LYS A 202 -15.08 8.17 -6.31
C LYS A 202 -14.38 9.49 -6.73
N ALA A 203 -13.08 9.47 -7.01
CA ALA A 203 -12.31 10.64 -7.42
C ALA A 203 -12.88 11.36 -8.65
N LYS A 204 -13.63 10.67 -9.52
CA LYS A 204 -14.32 11.25 -10.67
C LYS A 204 -15.34 12.33 -10.29
N GLY A 205 -15.85 12.31 -9.06
CA GLY A 205 -16.85 13.25 -8.54
C GLY A 205 -16.27 14.38 -7.69
N THR A 206 -14.95 14.42 -7.44
CA THR A 206 -14.34 15.45 -6.60
C THR A 206 -14.01 16.72 -7.37
N SER A 207 -14.07 17.86 -6.67
CA SER A 207 -13.51 19.10 -7.14
C SER A 207 -12.00 19.13 -6.92
N SER A 208 -11.25 19.35 -7.96
CA SER A 208 -9.80 19.55 -7.94
C SER A 208 -9.46 20.83 -8.71
N TYR A 209 -8.42 21.55 -8.32
CA TYR A 209 -8.12 22.82 -8.95
C TYR A 209 -7.56 22.70 -10.38
N LYS A 210 -6.98 21.52 -10.71
CA LYS A 210 -6.44 21.24 -12.05
C LYS A 210 -6.65 19.77 -12.41
N ASN A 211 -7.10 19.53 -13.63
CA ASN A 211 -7.27 18.20 -14.20
C ASN A 211 -6.49 18.09 -15.50
N VAL A 212 -5.74 16.99 -15.66
CA VAL A 212 -4.97 16.72 -16.88
C VAL A 212 -5.32 15.32 -17.38
N LYS A 213 -5.84 15.25 -18.61
CA LYS A 213 -5.99 13.98 -19.32
C LYS A 213 -4.63 13.45 -19.72
N VAL A 214 -4.39 12.18 -19.44
CA VAL A 214 -3.16 11.46 -19.79
C VAL A 214 -3.55 10.22 -20.57
N ASP A 215 -3.02 10.10 -21.78
CA ASP A 215 -3.14 8.87 -22.56
C ASP A 215 -2.03 7.93 -22.10
N ASN A 216 -2.41 6.79 -21.57
CA ASN A 216 -1.52 5.75 -21.10
C ASN A 216 -2.18 4.39 -21.30
N ASN A 217 -1.44 3.42 -21.84
CA ASN A 217 -1.93 2.06 -22.01
C ASN A 217 -1.66 1.25 -20.74
N ALA A 218 -2.62 0.40 -20.36
CA ALA A 218 -2.38 -0.51 -19.24
C ALA A 218 -1.32 -1.57 -19.57
N PRO A 219 -0.54 -2.02 -18.58
CA PRO A 219 0.35 -3.17 -18.74
C PRO A 219 -0.40 -4.39 -19.25
N LYS A 220 0.30 -5.26 -19.97
CA LYS A 220 -0.29 -6.46 -20.56
C LYS A 220 0.43 -7.71 -20.12
N PHE A 221 -0.30 -8.66 -19.54
CA PHE A 221 0.24 -9.97 -19.19
C PHE A 221 0.49 -10.83 -20.46
N ASN A 222 1.56 -11.59 -20.44
CA ASN A 222 1.77 -12.67 -21.40
C ASN A 222 0.92 -13.89 -21.01
N ALA A 223 -0.29 -13.97 -21.56
CA ALA A 223 -1.26 -15.02 -21.22
C ALA A 223 -0.77 -16.45 -21.52
N GLU A 224 0.21 -16.64 -22.41
CA GLU A 224 0.78 -17.96 -22.72
C GLU A 224 1.78 -18.39 -21.64
N ALA A 225 2.45 -17.44 -20.99
CA ALA A 225 3.44 -17.70 -19.95
C ALA A 225 2.83 -17.76 -18.54
N MET A 226 1.68 -17.08 -18.33
CA MET A 226 1.01 -17.02 -17.04
C MET A 226 0.08 -18.21 -16.82
N GLN A 227 0.04 -18.71 -15.57
CA GLN A 227 -0.85 -19.81 -15.19
C GLN A 227 -2.14 -19.30 -14.56
N LYS A 228 -3.25 -20.01 -14.81
CA LYS A 228 -4.53 -19.78 -14.13
C LYS A 228 -4.67 -20.57 -12.81
N THR A 229 -3.85 -21.58 -12.63
CA THR A 229 -3.80 -22.40 -11.41
C THR A 229 -2.35 -22.72 -11.09
N TYR A 230 -1.88 -22.25 -9.95
CA TYR A 230 -0.58 -22.60 -9.38
C TYR A 230 -0.81 -23.74 -8.39
N ARG A 231 -0.25 -24.91 -8.67
CA ARG A 231 -0.46 -26.10 -7.85
C ARG A 231 0.77 -26.34 -6.99
N ILE A 232 0.60 -26.27 -5.67
CA ILE A 232 1.67 -26.50 -4.71
C ILE A 232 1.23 -27.49 -3.62
N PRO A 233 2.15 -28.29 -3.08
CA PRO A 233 1.85 -29.13 -1.93
C PRO A 233 1.79 -28.27 -0.65
N GLN A 234 1.03 -28.74 0.34
CA GLN A 234 0.94 -28.10 1.65
C GLN A 234 2.34 -27.87 2.26
N GLY A 235 2.60 -26.69 2.79
CA GLY A 235 3.88 -26.30 3.39
C GLY A 235 5.00 -25.97 2.39
N ALA A 236 4.70 -25.86 1.09
CA ALA A 236 5.66 -25.40 0.09
C ALA A 236 5.57 -23.88 -0.14
N CYS A 237 6.69 -23.28 -0.53
CA CYS A 237 6.69 -21.89 -1.02
C CYS A 237 5.96 -21.81 -2.36
N LEU A 238 5.20 -20.74 -2.54
CA LEU A 238 4.69 -20.31 -3.85
C LEU A 238 5.67 -19.30 -4.44
N SER A 239 6.12 -19.50 -5.66
CA SER A 239 6.91 -18.52 -6.40
C SER A 239 6.36 -18.39 -7.81
N ILE A 240 6.02 -17.16 -8.20
CA ILE A 240 5.43 -16.83 -9.49
C ILE A 240 6.35 -15.84 -10.20
N ASP A 241 6.83 -16.23 -11.38
CA ASP A 241 7.52 -15.33 -12.31
C ASP A 241 6.46 -14.64 -13.18
N VAL A 242 6.15 -13.39 -12.85
CA VAL A 242 5.11 -12.63 -13.52
C VAL A 242 5.63 -12.08 -14.84
N GLN A 243 4.95 -12.40 -15.92
CA GLN A 243 5.32 -11.97 -17.26
C GLN A 243 4.34 -10.91 -17.75
N ALA A 244 4.76 -9.65 -17.67
CA ALA A 244 4.00 -8.50 -18.15
C ALA A 244 4.91 -7.52 -18.90
N THR A 245 4.32 -6.73 -19.78
CA THR A 245 5.01 -5.70 -20.57
C THR A 245 4.17 -4.44 -20.62
N ASP A 246 4.82 -3.31 -20.77
CA ASP A 246 4.20 -2.01 -21.02
C ASP A 246 4.48 -1.55 -22.45
N ALA A 247 3.48 -0.99 -23.13
CA ALA A 247 3.58 -0.60 -24.54
C ALA A 247 4.47 0.63 -24.75
N GLU A 248 4.48 1.55 -23.79
CA GLU A 248 5.29 2.76 -23.76
C GLU A 248 6.69 2.53 -23.18
N GLY A 249 6.92 1.35 -22.59
CA GLY A 249 8.17 1.01 -21.94
C GLY A 249 8.32 1.60 -20.53
N HIS A 250 7.21 1.92 -19.90
CA HIS A 250 7.22 2.36 -18.51
C HIS A 250 7.71 1.25 -17.57
N ARG A 251 8.22 1.65 -16.43
CA ARG A 251 8.62 0.76 -15.36
C ARG A 251 7.38 0.13 -14.73
N LEU A 252 7.44 -1.15 -14.38
CA LEU A 252 6.33 -1.89 -13.80
C LEU A 252 6.56 -2.19 -12.32
N LEU A 253 5.50 -2.07 -11.54
CA LEU A 253 5.44 -2.56 -10.16
C LEU A 253 4.46 -3.73 -10.07
N TYR A 254 4.79 -4.69 -9.20
CA TYR A 254 4.08 -5.96 -9.04
C TYR A 254 3.64 -6.13 -7.60
N THR A 255 2.38 -6.48 -7.40
CA THR A 255 1.81 -6.89 -6.10
C THR A 255 0.75 -7.96 -6.31
N ALA A 256 0.21 -8.50 -5.23
CA ALA A 256 -0.87 -9.48 -5.31
C ALA A 256 -1.78 -9.39 -4.09
N ILE A 257 -2.97 -9.96 -4.17
CA ILE A 257 -3.92 -10.06 -3.09
C ILE A 257 -4.68 -11.39 -3.14
N GLY A 258 -4.96 -11.98 -1.99
CA GLY A 258 -5.57 -13.30 -1.83
C GLY A 258 -7.09 -13.32 -2.03
N CYS A 259 -7.59 -12.62 -3.05
CA CYS A 259 -8.99 -12.67 -3.46
C CYS A 259 -9.12 -12.52 -4.97
N SER A 260 -10.31 -12.77 -5.52
CA SER A 260 -10.63 -12.41 -6.90
C SER A 260 -11.11 -10.95 -6.97
N SER A 261 -10.97 -10.34 -8.16
CA SER A 261 -11.45 -8.97 -8.40
C SER A 261 -12.96 -8.82 -8.18
N ALA A 262 -13.72 -9.91 -8.34
CA ALA A 262 -15.16 -9.93 -8.07
C ALA A 262 -15.50 -9.88 -6.56
N ASN A 263 -14.58 -10.30 -5.70
CA ASN A 263 -14.77 -10.41 -4.26
C ASN A 263 -13.94 -9.42 -3.46
N VAL A 264 -13.24 -8.51 -4.13
CA VAL A 264 -12.34 -7.56 -3.48
C VAL A 264 -13.05 -6.66 -2.45
N ASP A 265 -14.32 -6.34 -2.68
CA ASP A 265 -15.13 -5.54 -1.76
C ASP A 265 -15.49 -6.29 -0.45
N ASN A 266 -15.18 -7.59 -0.36
CA ASN A 266 -15.35 -8.37 0.87
C ASN A 266 -14.12 -8.30 1.80
N ILE A 267 -13.03 -7.68 1.36
CA ILE A 267 -11.80 -7.48 2.15
C ILE A 267 -11.81 -6.06 2.74
N VAL A 268 -12.88 -5.73 3.41
CA VAL A 268 -13.04 -4.52 4.20
C VAL A 268 -13.28 -4.91 5.65
N GLU A 269 -13.21 -3.95 6.55
CA GLU A 269 -13.43 -4.17 7.98
C GLU A 269 -14.71 -5.00 8.25
N GLY A 270 -14.56 -6.06 9.05
CA GLY A 270 -15.63 -7.03 9.28
C GLY A 270 -15.85 -8.08 8.20
N GLY A 271 -15.05 -8.03 7.12
CA GLY A 271 -15.06 -9.03 6.06
C GLY A 271 -14.13 -10.22 6.32
N SER A 272 -13.91 -11.02 5.29
CA SER A 272 -13.02 -12.17 5.37
C SER A 272 -11.57 -11.75 5.12
N MET A 273 -10.66 -12.16 5.99
CA MET A 273 -9.23 -11.98 5.78
C MET A 273 -8.78 -12.67 4.49
N PRO A 274 -7.97 -12.01 3.63
CA PRO A 274 -7.42 -12.65 2.45
C PRO A 274 -6.45 -13.77 2.85
N HIS A 275 -6.43 -14.83 2.04
CA HIS A 275 -5.52 -15.96 2.28
C HIS A 275 -4.06 -15.65 1.96
N PHE A 276 -3.84 -14.67 1.12
CA PHE A 276 -2.52 -14.13 0.78
C PHE A 276 -2.57 -12.64 1.05
N ALA A 277 -1.74 -12.14 1.95
CA ALA A 277 -1.67 -10.72 2.24
C ALA A 277 -1.15 -9.93 1.03
N SER A 278 -1.61 -8.69 0.89
CA SER A 278 -0.99 -7.74 -0.02
C SER A 278 0.40 -7.35 0.50
N PHE A 279 1.22 -6.81 -0.37
CA PHE A 279 2.53 -6.27 -0.04
C PHE A 279 2.83 -5.04 -0.89
N VAL A 280 3.76 -4.23 -0.42
CA VAL A 280 4.19 -3.01 -1.13
C VAL A 280 4.56 -3.36 -2.58
N PRO A 281 3.96 -2.69 -3.57
CA PRO A 281 4.28 -2.93 -4.97
C PRO A 281 5.79 -2.83 -5.23
N GLN A 282 6.38 -3.86 -5.82
CA GLN A 282 7.82 -4.02 -6.00
C GLN A 282 8.22 -4.09 -7.48
N GLU A 283 9.46 -3.72 -7.80
CA GLU A 283 10.00 -3.84 -9.17
C GLU A 283 10.31 -5.30 -9.57
N SER A 284 10.51 -6.18 -8.58
CA SER A 284 10.74 -7.60 -8.86
C SER A 284 9.48 -8.23 -9.42
N ASN A 285 9.59 -8.81 -10.61
CA ASN A 285 8.51 -9.58 -11.21
C ASN A 285 8.35 -10.98 -10.61
N VAL A 286 9.13 -11.33 -9.59
CA VAL A 286 9.01 -12.61 -8.87
C VAL A 286 8.27 -12.38 -7.57
N ILE A 287 7.03 -12.87 -7.50
CA ILE A 287 6.20 -12.87 -6.30
C ILE A 287 6.44 -14.18 -5.56
N THR A 288 6.81 -14.09 -4.27
CA THR A 288 7.07 -15.26 -3.45
C THR A 288 6.30 -15.21 -2.16
N TYR A 289 5.52 -16.24 -1.87
CA TYR A 289 4.89 -16.48 -0.57
C TYR A 289 5.54 -17.69 0.10
N GLN A 290 5.93 -17.53 1.35
CA GLN A 290 6.54 -18.60 2.14
C GLN A 290 5.53 -19.15 3.14
N PRO A 291 5.59 -20.45 3.50
CA PRO A 291 4.77 -20.97 4.57
C PRO A 291 5.19 -20.34 5.90
N THR A 292 4.23 -19.93 6.71
CA THR A 292 4.47 -19.35 8.03
C THR A 292 5.06 -20.43 8.95
N TYR A 293 6.12 -20.11 9.70
CA TYR A 293 6.70 -21.03 10.66
C TYR A 293 5.83 -21.11 11.92
N ILE A 294 5.71 -22.34 12.46
CA ILE A 294 4.91 -22.65 13.67
C ILE A 294 5.31 -21.79 14.89
N ALA A 295 6.54 -21.28 14.95
CA ALA A 295 7.01 -20.42 16.03
C ALA A 295 6.24 -19.08 16.12
N ASP A 296 5.77 -18.56 15.01
CA ASP A 296 5.00 -17.29 14.97
C ASP A 296 3.53 -17.53 15.38
N ILE A 297 3.06 -18.77 15.28
CA ILE A 297 1.71 -19.19 15.72
C ILE A 297 1.59 -19.28 17.26
N MET A 298 2.71 -19.43 17.98
CA MET A 298 2.70 -19.65 19.42
C MET A 298 2.78 -18.39 20.30
N TYR A 299 2.96 -17.22 19.70
CA TYR A 299 3.00 -15.95 20.41
C TYR A 299 1.87 -15.03 19.94
N ASP A 300 0.76 -15.12 20.67
CA ASP A 300 -0.35 -14.16 20.77
C ASP A 300 -1.00 -13.59 19.53
N ASP A 301 -2.27 -13.88 19.43
CA ASP A 301 -3.47 -13.14 18.97
C ASP A 301 -3.40 -12.14 17.79
N TYR A 302 -2.24 -11.77 17.26
CA TYR A 302 -2.08 -10.91 16.12
C TYR A 302 -1.11 -11.51 15.09
N PHE A 303 -1.65 -12.12 14.05
CA PHE A 303 -0.89 -12.50 12.87
C PHE A 303 -0.49 -11.24 12.08
N TYR A 304 0.55 -10.56 12.51
CA TYR A 304 1.27 -9.68 11.62
C TYR A 304 2.13 -10.55 10.71
N LEU A 305 1.64 -10.84 9.52
CA LEU A 305 2.48 -11.34 8.43
C LEU A 305 3.41 -10.19 8.04
N LYS A 306 4.56 -10.13 8.68
CA LYS A 306 5.59 -9.15 8.38
C LYS A 306 6.03 -9.37 6.94
N ASP A 307 5.89 -8.33 6.13
CA ASP A 307 6.31 -8.23 4.71
C ASP A 307 5.38 -8.85 3.67
N GLY A 308 4.11 -9.21 3.99
CA GLY A 308 3.11 -9.65 3.00
C GLY A 308 3.48 -10.88 2.16
N THR A 309 4.57 -11.58 2.52
CA THR A 309 5.14 -12.67 1.73
C THR A 309 4.95 -14.05 2.35
N ASP A 310 4.35 -14.13 3.54
CA ASP A 310 4.15 -15.39 4.23
C ASP A 310 2.77 -15.97 3.94
N VAL A 311 2.71 -17.25 3.63
CA VAL A 311 1.48 -18.03 3.52
C VAL A 311 1.28 -18.73 4.86
N PRO A 312 0.17 -18.54 5.58
CA PRO A 312 -0.17 -19.41 6.67
C PRO A 312 -0.11 -20.86 6.19
N ASN A 313 0.20 -21.82 7.07
CA ASN A 313 0.22 -23.24 6.70
C ASN A 313 -1.21 -23.68 6.32
N MET A 314 -1.58 -23.37 5.09
CA MET A 314 -2.93 -23.46 4.58
C MET A 314 -3.34 -24.92 4.38
N GLU A 315 -4.56 -25.24 4.74
CA GLU A 315 -5.15 -26.55 4.49
C GLU A 315 -5.29 -26.82 2.96
N PRO A 316 -5.32 -28.09 2.57
CA PRO A 316 -5.58 -28.43 1.16
C PRO A 316 -6.89 -27.80 0.66
N GLY A 317 -6.83 -27.11 -0.48
CA GLY A 317 -7.95 -26.35 -1.02
C GLY A 317 -7.57 -25.52 -2.24
N ASN A 318 -8.54 -24.78 -2.74
CA ASN A 318 -8.34 -23.80 -3.82
C ASN A 318 -8.54 -22.39 -3.27
N TYR A 319 -7.59 -21.52 -3.48
CA TYR A 319 -7.53 -20.18 -2.93
C TYR A 319 -7.33 -19.17 -4.05
N ALA A 320 -8.15 -18.12 -4.09
CA ALA A 320 -8.02 -17.08 -5.09
C ALA A 320 -6.72 -16.28 -4.88
N LEU A 321 -6.10 -15.87 -5.97
CA LEU A 321 -4.95 -14.97 -5.99
C LEU A 321 -5.07 -14.07 -7.22
N SER A 322 -5.21 -12.77 -7.00
CA SER A 322 -5.13 -11.75 -8.05
C SER A 322 -3.74 -11.13 -8.03
N ILE A 323 -3.07 -11.14 -9.17
CA ILE A 323 -1.79 -10.47 -9.37
C ILE A 323 -2.08 -9.13 -10.03
N LEU A 324 -1.58 -8.05 -9.44
CA LEU A 324 -1.72 -6.70 -9.96
C LEU A 324 -0.36 -6.23 -10.49
N VAL A 325 -0.41 -5.59 -11.64
CA VAL A 325 0.75 -4.92 -12.23
C VAL A 325 0.32 -3.51 -12.59
N ASN A 326 1.06 -2.52 -12.14
CA ASN A 326 0.86 -1.14 -12.57
C ASN A 326 2.13 -0.56 -13.15
N ASP A 327 1.95 0.37 -14.06
CA ASP A 327 3.01 1.17 -14.61
C ASP A 327 3.31 2.39 -13.74
N VAL A 328 4.56 2.82 -13.77
CA VAL A 328 5.03 3.98 -13.04
C VAL A 328 5.97 4.81 -13.90
N PRO A 329 6.07 6.14 -13.67
CA PRO A 329 7.00 6.98 -14.41
C PRO A 329 8.44 6.57 -14.13
N SER A 330 9.34 6.90 -15.04
CA SER A 330 10.77 6.63 -14.92
C SER A 330 11.46 7.52 -13.88
N THR A 331 10.84 8.62 -13.50
CA THR A 331 11.32 9.60 -12.52
C THR A 331 10.53 9.54 -11.22
N ALA A 332 11.01 10.19 -10.16
CA ALA A 332 10.30 10.32 -8.90
C ALA A 332 8.93 11.02 -9.09
N TRP A 333 8.04 10.88 -8.12
CA TRP A 333 6.64 11.31 -8.21
C TRP A 333 6.39 12.59 -7.42
N SER A 334 7.28 13.56 -7.56
CA SER A 334 7.10 14.85 -6.91
C SER A 334 5.99 15.65 -7.61
N TYR A 335 5.32 16.49 -6.83
CA TYR A 335 4.30 17.41 -7.36
C TYR A 335 4.82 18.23 -8.55
N SER A 336 6.03 18.78 -8.46
CA SER A 336 6.64 19.61 -9.51
C SER A 336 6.91 18.81 -10.80
N GLU A 337 7.35 17.57 -10.70
CA GLU A 337 7.61 16.71 -11.86
C GLU A 337 6.31 16.34 -12.57
N LEU A 338 5.27 15.98 -11.81
CA LEU A 338 3.95 15.66 -12.36
C LEU A 338 3.23 16.89 -12.98
N GLN A 339 3.52 18.09 -12.47
CA GLN A 339 3.05 19.32 -13.12
C GLN A 339 3.70 19.53 -14.49
N ALA A 340 4.98 19.21 -14.61
CA ALA A 340 5.76 19.39 -15.85
C ALA A 340 5.50 18.23 -16.83
N THR A 341 5.42 17.00 -16.32
CA THR A 341 5.21 15.79 -17.12
C THR A 341 4.12 14.93 -16.45
N PRO A 342 2.84 15.24 -16.73
CA PRO A 342 1.73 14.50 -16.13
C PRO A 342 1.77 13.01 -16.45
N PHE A 343 1.55 12.19 -15.44
CA PHE A 343 1.49 10.73 -15.54
C PHE A 343 0.23 10.21 -14.85
N TYR A 344 -0.42 9.24 -15.43
CA TYR A 344 -1.57 8.54 -14.87
C TYR A 344 -1.28 7.05 -14.88
N SER A 345 -1.06 6.47 -13.70
CA SER A 345 -0.78 5.04 -13.55
C SER A 345 -1.99 4.20 -13.96
N THR A 346 -1.76 3.13 -14.70
CA THR A 346 -2.77 2.18 -15.15
C THR A 346 -2.46 0.80 -14.64
N TYR A 347 -3.47 -0.08 -14.56
CA TYR A 347 -3.39 -1.36 -13.91
C TYR A 347 -3.81 -2.50 -14.83
N ALA A 348 -3.09 -3.62 -14.72
CA ALA A 348 -3.53 -4.91 -15.23
C ALA A 348 -3.73 -5.90 -14.08
N ILE A 349 -4.71 -6.79 -14.21
CA ILE A 349 -5.02 -7.81 -13.20
C ILE A 349 -4.99 -9.18 -13.85
N TRP A 350 -4.27 -10.12 -13.23
CA TRP A 350 -4.28 -11.52 -13.59
C TRP A 350 -4.99 -12.34 -12.51
N GLU A 351 -6.18 -12.78 -12.84
CA GLU A 351 -6.98 -13.67 -12.00
C GLU A 351 -6.41 -15.08 -12.05
N SER A 352 -6.05 -15.60 -10.90
CA SER A 352 -5.54 -16.96 -10.74
C SER A 352 -6.04 -17.61 -9.45
N GLN A 353 -5.70 -18.87 -9.26
CA GLN A 353 -5.90 -19.57 -8.00
C GLN A 353 -4.66 -20.37 -7.63
N VAL A 354 -4.46 -20.54 -6.34
CA VAL A 354 -3.47 -21.45 -5.77
C VAL A 354 -4.18 -22.70 -5.28
N GLN A 355 -3.83 -23.83 -5.84
CA GLN A 355 -4.31 -25.14 -5.40
C GLN A 355 -3.30 -25.73 -4.43
N ILE A 356 -3.65 -25.73 -3.14
CA ILE A 356 -2.90 -26.45 -2.12
C ILE A 356 -3.34 -27.92 -2.13
N VAL A 357 -2.40 -28.81 -2.29
CA VAL A 357 -2.68 -30.26 -2.29
C VAL A 357 -2.09 -30.93 -1.06
N GLY A 358 -2.86 -31.83 -0.47
CA GLY A 358 -2.41 -32.60 0.70
C GLY A 358 -1.24 -33.52 0.36
N GLY A 359 -0.47 -33.86 1.38
CA GLY A 359 0.69 -34.74 1.31
C GLY A 359 1.98 -34.04 1.68
N THR A 360 2.99 -34.80 2.09
CA THR A 360 4.29 -34.23 2.46
C THR A 360 4.98 -33.71 1.21
N ALA A 361 5.03 -32.40 1.07
CA ALA A 361 5.72 -31.75 -0.04
C ALA A 361 7.20 -32.04 -0.03
N PHE A 362 7.74 -32.06 1.16
CA PHE A 362 9.14 -31.94 1.39
C PHE A 362 9.51 -32.64 2.70
N ASN A 363 10.50 -33.48 2.67
CA ASN A 363 11.00 -34.19 3.83
C ASN A 363 12.47 -33.85 4.00
N ALA A 364 12.81 -32.97 4.93
CA ALA A 364 14.19 -32.59 5.24
C ALA A 364 14.66 -33.26 6.53
N LYS A 365 15.89 -33.72 6.52
CA LYS A 365 16.56 -34.28 7.69
C LYS A 365 17.96 -33.71 7.85
N LEU A 366 18.31 -33.36 9.07
CA LEU A 366 19.65 -32.96 9.45
C LEU A 366 20.39 -34.17 10.05
N ALA A 367 21.64 -34.34 9.66
CA ALA A 367 22.51 -35.37 10.25
C ALA A 367 23.88 -34.75 10.62
N PRO A 368 24.31 -34.86 11.85
CA PRO A 368 23.61 -35.45 12.99
C PRO A 368 22.44 -34.54 13.46
N ALA A 369 21.33 -35.12 13.89
CA ALA A 369 20.23 -34.38 14.48
C ALA A 369 20.59 -33.91 15.90
N LYS A 370 20.73 -32.60 16.10
CA LYS A 370 21.08 -31.95 17.36
C LYS A 370 20.23 -30.72 17.57
N ASN A 371 20.08 -30.32 18.83
CA ASN A 371 19.41 -29.06 19.19
C ASN A 371 20.33 -27.83 19.05
N GLN A 372 21.63 -28.05 18.98
CA GLN A 372 22.65 -27.00 18.84
C GLN A 372 23.83 -27.50 17.99
N TYR A 373 24.39 -26.63 17.20
CA TYR A 373 25.56 -26.89 16.35
C TYR A 373 26.65 -25.85 16.67
N THR A 374 27.90 -26.25 16.57
CA THR A 374 29.04 -25.37 16.77
C THR A 374 29.47 -24.76 15.44
N ALA A 375 29.95 -23.54 15.44
CA ALA A 375 30.48 -22.91 14.26
C ALA A 375 31.63 -23.73 13.64
N GLY A 376 31.57 -24.02 12.34
CA GLY A 376 32.52 -24.89 11.64
C GLY A 376 32.18 -26.37 11.64
N GLU A 377 31.14 -26.79 12.36
CA GLU A 377 30.67 -28.18 12.31
C GLU A 377 30.02 -28.48 10.95
N GLN A 378 30.35 -29.65 10.38
CA GLN A 378 29.72 -30.11 9.15
C GLN A 378 28.37 -30.75 9.45
N VAL A 379 27.35 -30.29 8.77
CA VAL A 379 25.98 -30.81 8.86
C VAL A 379 25.54 -31.28 7.48
N THR A 380 25.03 -32.51 7.41
CA THR A 380 24.42 -33.02 6.18
C THR A 380 22.94 -32.76 6.21
N VAL A 381 22.46 -32.04 5.21
CA VAL A 381 21.03 -31.85 4.94
C VAL A 381 20.63 -32.83 3.86
N SER A 382 19.73 -33.76 4.17
CA SER A 382 19.13 -34.65 3.19
C SER A 382 17.65 -34.32 3.04
N TRP A 383 17.12 -34.41 1.83
CA TRP A 383 15.73 -34.13 1.55
C TRP A 383 15.16 -35.13 0.55
N GLY A 384 13.85 -35.34 0.62
CA GLY A 384 13.06 -35.99 -0.40
C GLY A 384 11.94 -35.04 -0.84
N VAL A 385 11.62 -35.05 -2.12
CA VAL A 385 10.52 -34.28 -2.69
C VAL A 385 9.45 -35.21 -3.23
N ASN A 386 8.23 -34.74 -3.24
CA ASN A 386 7.15 -35.44 -3.91
C ASN A 386 7.26 -35.22 -5.42
N GLU A 387 7.71 -36.20 -6.16
CA GLU A 387 7.94 -36.13 -7.60
C GLU A 387 6.68 -35.85 -8.43
N ASN A 388 5.48 -35.99 -7.84
CA ASN A 388 4.23 -35.61 -8.49
C ASN A 388 4.05 -34.09 -8.60
N TYR A 389 4.79 -33.30 -7.83
CA TYR A 389 4.68 -31.84 -7.78
C TYR A 389 5.95 -31.11 -8.15
N PHE A 390 7.10 -31.76 -8.04
CA PHE A 390 8.40 -31.19 -8.36
C PHE A 390 9.00 -31.92 -9.56
N THR A 391 9.47 -31.17 -10.51
CA THR A 391 10.17 -31.68 -11.70
C THR A 391 11.68 -31.56 -11.52
N ALA A 392 12.44 -32.11 -12.47
CA ALA A 392 13.90 -31.95 -12.52
C ALA A 392 14.36 -30.47 -12.59
N ASP A 393 13.46 -29.58 -13.06
CA ASP A 393 13.74 -28.14 -13.17
C ASP A 393 13.37 -27.38 -11.89
N SER A 394 12.75 -28.03 -10.93
CA SER A 394 12.40 -27.42 -9.64
C SER A 394 13.67 -27.08 -8.85
N ARG A 395 13.69 -25.87 -8.29
CA ARG A 395 14.83 -25.37 -7.54
C ARG A 395 14.57 -25.45 -6.04
N LEU A 396 15.55 -25.93 -5.29
CA LEU A 396 15.53 -25.92 -3.84
C LEU A 396 16.37 -24.76 -3.33
N ARG A 397 15.79 -23.95 -2.46
CA ARG A 397 16.53 -22.94 -1.69
C ARG A 397 16.70 -23.41 -0.27
N ILE A 398 17.96 -23.46 0.20
CA ILE A 398 18.31 -23.73 1.58
C ILE A 398 18.77 -22.41 2.20
N SER A 399 18.11 -21.98 3.27
CA SER A 399 18.45 -20.77 4.01
C SER A 399 18.77 -21.14 5.47
N LEU A 400 19.67 -20.40 6.10
CA LEU A 400 20.03 -20.54 7.50
C LEU A 400 19.56 -19.30 8.26
N SER A 401 18.78 -19.51 9.31
CA SER A 401 18.49 -18.48 10.31
C SER A 401 19.43 -18.66 11.50
N THR A 402 19.96 -17.55 12.03
CA THR A 402 20.78 -17.51 13.24
C THR A 402 20.05 -16.90 14.44
N ASP A 403 18.77 -16.56 14.25
CA ASP A 403 17.91 -15.87 15.21
C ASP A 403 16.58 -16.61 15.46
N TYR A 404 16.65 -17.93 15.48
CA TYR A 404 15.49 -18.82 15.73
C TYR A 404 14.38 -18.74 14.66
N GLY A 405 14.76 -18.50 13.41
CA GLY A 405 13.80 -18.47 12.31
C GLY A 405 13.19 -17.09 12.04
N LYS A 406 13.56 -16.05 12.80
CA LYS A 406 13.03 -14.71 12.64
C LYS A 406 13.51 -14.03 11.35
N THR A 407 14.76 -14.28 10.95
CA THR A 407 15.32 -13.76 9.71
C THR A 407 16.12 -14.81 8.95
N PHE A 408 16.09 -14.73 7.62
CA PHE A 408 16.87 -15.58 6.72
C PHE A 408 17.72 -14.68 5.80
N SER A 409 18.92 -14.34 6.25
CA SER A 409 19.82 -13.47 5.50
C SER A 409 20.20 -14.08 4.14
N ALA A 410 20.17 -13.26 3.08
CA ALA A 410 20.65 -13.61 1.76
C ALA A 410 22.16 -13.92 1.72
N THR A 411 22.92 -13.49 2.74
CA THR A 411 24.35 -13.74 2.88
C THR A 411 24.67 -15.11 3.46
N ASN A 412 23.72 -15.76 4.11
CA ASN A 412 23.89 -17.11 4.66
C ASN A 412 23.57 -18.20 3.61
N LYS A 413 24.06 -18.01 2.39
CA LYS A 413 23.90 -19.02 1.32
C LYS A 413 24.72 -20.24 1.64
N ILE A 414 24.03 -21.36 1.89
CA ILE A 414 24.69 -22.68 1.88
C ILE A 414 24.97 -23.01 0.42
N GLY A 415 26.25 -23.10 0.06
CA GLY A 415 26.65 -23.48 -1.30
C GLY A 415 26.16 -24.89 -1.59
N ILE A 416 25.32 -25.04 -2.61
CA ILE A 416 24.94 -26.34 -3.15
C ILE A 416 26.08 -26.76 -4.07
N LYS A 417 26.78 -27.85 -3.72
CA LYS A 417 27.57 -28.62 -4.70
C LYS A 417 26.63 -29.67 -5.28
N ASN A 418 26.40 -29.60 -6.60
CA ASN A 418 25.79 -30.68 -7.36
C ASN A 418 26.67 -31.93 -7.28
#